data_8686eff1b2c02f613d74295760317309
#
_entry.id   8686eff1b2c02f613d74295760317309
#
_cell.length_a   1.000
_cell.length_b   1.000
_cell.length_c   1.000
_cell.angle_alpha   90.00
_cell.angle_beta   90.00
_cell.angle_gamma   90.00
#
_symmetry.space_group_name_H-M   'P 1'
#
loop_
_entity.id
_entity.type
_entity.pdbx_description
1 polymer ?
#
loop_
_entity_poly.entity_id
_entity_poly.type
_entity_poly.pdbx_seq_one_letter_code
_entity_poly.pdbx_strand_id
1 'polypeptide(L)'
;MTIDPSLLPSLAWFLVIAKHQSFTKAANEMDVSRAALSQHLKSLEQRLGVRLINRTTRDMSLTEAGLELFSVLQPAMDNIQTVVHGLMD
;
A
#
# COMPACT_ATOMS: atom_id res chain seq x y z
N MET A 1 10.91 16.63 -10.73
CA MET A 1 11.06 16.13 -9.35
C MET A 1 11.11 14.60 -9.36
N THR A 2 12.07 14.06 -8.65
CA THR A 2 12.29 12.61 -8.63
C THR A 2 11.69 12.03 -7.36
N ILE A 3 10.95 10.92 -7.49
CA ILE A 3 10.43 10.23 -6.31
C ILE A 3 11.59 9.56 -5.56
N ASP A 4 11.52 9.61 -4.23
CA ASP A 4 12.51 8.93 -3.37
C ASP A 4 12.32 7.42 -3.52
N PRO A 5 13.35 6.69 -3.96
CA PRO A 5 13.21 5.23 -4.13
C PRO A 5 12.78 4.49 -2.86
N SER A 6 13.12 5.03 -1.69
CA SER A 6 12.74 4.39 -0.42
C SER A 6 11.24 4.44 -0.15
N LEU A 7 10.50 5.26 -0.90
CA LEU A 7 9.06 5.36 -0.78
C LEU A 7 8.33 4.19 -1.44
N LEU A 8 8.95 3.59 -2.47
CA LEU A 8 8.30 2.58 -3.29
C LEU A 8 7.85 1.33 -2.51
N PRO A 9 8.68 0.75 -1.62
CA PRO A 9 8.23 -0.40 -0.85
C PRO A 9 7.00 -0.09 0.00
N SER A 10 6.94 1.10 0.59
CA SER A 10 5.80 1.50 1.42
C SER A 10 4.54 1.66 0.59
N LEU A 11 4.65 2.17 -0.64
CA LEU A 11 3.52 2.28 -1.56
C LEU A 11 2.99 0.90 -1.93
N ALA A 12 3.89 -0.05 -2.18
CA ALA A 12 3.49 -1.42 -2.50
C ALA A 12 2.76 -2.07 -1.31
N TRP A 13 3.24 -1.86 -0.09
CA TRP A 13 2.59 -2.38 1.10
C TRP A 13 1.21 -1.76 1.30
N PHE A 14 1.09 -0.45 1.08
CA PHE A 14 -0.21 0.22 1.14
C PHE A 14 -1.20 -0.39 0.15
N LEU A 15 -0.74 -0.65 -1.08
CA LEU A 15 -1.58 -1.23 -2.12
C LEU A 15 -2.15 -2.59 -1.69
N VAL A 16 -1.32 -3.45 -1.09
CA VAL A 16 -1.76 -4.76 -0.62
C VAL A 16 -2.78 -4.62 0.50
N ILE A 17 -2.54 -3.72 1.45
CA ILE A 17 -3.50 -3.46 2.53
C ILE A 17 -4.85 -2.98 1.98
N ALA A 18 -4.81 -2.02 1.09
CA ALA A 18 -6.01 -1.42 0.51
C ALA A 18 -6.81 -2.45 -0.29
N LYS A 19 -6.11 -3.29 -1.04
CA LYS A 19 -6.71 -4.32 -1.87
C LYS A 19 -7.47 -5.35 -1.03
N HIS A 20 -6.88 -5.78 0.09
CA HIS A 20 -7.50 -6.75 0.98
C HIS A 20 -8.50 -6.13 1.96
N GLN A 21 -8.35 -4.84 2.23
CA GLN A 21 -9.10 -4.14 3.27
C GLN A 21 -8.99 -4.86 4.63
N SER A 22 -7.80 -5.42 4.86
CA SER A 22 -7.54 -6.20 6.08
C SER A 22 -6.04 -6.24 6.32
N PHE A 23 -5.62 -5.82 7.52
CA PHE A 23 -4.22 -5.92 7.92
C PHE A 23 -3.78 -7.38 8.05
N THR A 24 -4.66 -8.23 8.56
CA THR A 24 -4.34 -9.65 8.73
C THR A 24 -4.10 -10.32 7.39
N LYS A 25 -5.00 -10.13 6.44
CA LYS A 25 -4.87 -10.74 5.11
C LYS A 25 -3.65 -10.20 4.37
N ALA A 26 -3.43 -8.88 4.45
CA ALA A 26 -2.28 -8.27 3.81
C ALA A 26 -0.96 -8.80 4.39
N ALA A 27 -0.88 -8.89 5.72
CA ALA A 27 0.31 -9.41 6.40
C ALA A 27 0.60 -10.85 5.99
N ASN A 28 -0.46 -11.67 5.89
CA ASN A 28 -0.32 -13.06 5.45
C ASN A 28 0.20 -13.15 4.02
N GLU A 29 -0.35 -12.34 3.11
CA GLU A 29 0.10 -12.34 1.71
C GLU A 29 1.58 -11.95 1.61
N MET A 30 1.99 -10.97 2.40
CA MET A 30 3.36 -10.44 2.35
C MET A 30 4.35 -11.20 3.24
N ASP A 31 3.85 -12.17 3.99
CA ASP A 31 4.66 -12.96 4.92
C ASP A 31 5.39 -12.08 5.93
N VAL A 32 4.66 -11.16 6.52
CA VAL A 32 5.18 -10.26 7.56
C VAL A 32 4.20 -10.21 8.72
N SER A 33 4.65 -9.68 9.86
CA SER A 33 3.76 -9.49 11.01
C SER A 33 2.83 -8.30 10.78
N ARG A 34 1.66 -8.34 11.44
CA ARG A 34 0.75 -7.19 11.42
C ARG A 34 1.42 -5.94 11.98
N ALA A 35 2.25 -6.12 13.01
CA ALA A 35 2.95 -4.99 13.63
C ALA A 35 3.90 -4.32 12.64
N ALA A 36 4.65 -5.12 11.88
CA ALA A 36 5.57 -4.60 10.88
C ALA A 36 4.81 -3.84 9.79
N LEU A 37 3.70 -4.42 9.31
CA LEU A 37 2.88 -3.81 8.28
C LEU A 37 2.29 -2.48 8.76
N SER A 38 1.77 -2.45 9.97
CA SER A 38 1.21 -1.24 10.58
C SER A 38 2.27 -0.15 10.71
N GLN A 39 3.50 -0.53 11.09
CA GLN A 39 4.61 0.40 11.23
C GLN A 39 4.98 1.01 9.88
N HIS A 40 5.03 0.22 8.82
CA HIS A 40 5.31 0.72 7.49
C HIS A 40 4.24 1.69 7.01
N LEU A 41 2.97 1.39 7.31
CA LEU A 41 1.88 2.29 6.95
C LEU A 41 2.00 3.62 7.67
N LYS A 42 2.28 3.59 8.97
CA LYS A 42 2.47 4.82 9.76
C LYS A 42 3.61 5.65 9.20
N SER A 43 4.71 5.00 8.85
CA SER A 43 5.86 5.69 8.29
C SER A 43 5.49 6.37 6.97
N LEU A 44 4.74 5.69 6.12
CA LEU A 44 4.27 6.25 4.85
C LEU A 44 3.36 7.45 5.10
N GLU A 45 2.40 7.31 6.01
CA GLU A 45 1.48 8.41 6.34
C GLU A 45 2.23 9.63 6.87
N GLN A 46 3.25 9.40 7.71
CA GLN A 46 4.06 10.49 8.24
C GLN A 46 4.84 11.21 7.13
N ARG A 47 5.41 10.44 6.20
CA ARG A 47 6.16 11.01 5.09
C ARG A 47 5.29 11.83 4.14
N LEU A 48 4.05 11.38 3.94
CA LEU A 48 3.11 12.08 3.06
C LEU A 48 2.36 13.20 3.77
N GLY A 49 2.32 13.15 5.11
CA GLY A 49 1.63 14.16 5.90
C GLY A 49 0.11 14.01 5.91
N VAL A 50 -0.40 12.85 5.52
CA VAL A 50 -1.84 12.58 5.50
C VAL A 50 -2.13 11.16 5.98
N ARG A 51 -3.35 10.95 6.49
CA ARG A 51 -3.83 9.61 6.81
C ARG A 51 -4.36 8.97 5.53
N LEU A 52 -3.99 7.72 5.31
CA LEU A 52 -4.45 6.95 4.15
C LEU A 52 -5.53 5.95 4.52
N ILE A 53 -5.51 5.48 5.76
CA ILE A 53 -6.44 4.46 6.24
C ILE A 53 -7.07 4.93 7.54
N ASN A 54 -8.40 4.85 7.60
CA ASN A 54 -9.15 5.03 8.83
C ASN A 54 -9.14 3.71 9.57
N ARG A 55 -8.67 3.73 10.81
CA ARG A 55 -8.61 2.54 11.65
C ARG A 55 -9.71 2.62 12.70
N THR A 56 -10.66 1.70 12.62
CA THR A 56 -11.64 1.54 13.66
C THR A 56 -11.43 0.18 14.31
N THR A 57 -12.12 -0.08 15.40
CA THR A 57 -11.98 -1.34 16.12
C THR A 57 -12.47 -2.53 15.32
N ARG A 58 -13.32 -2.33 14.33
CA ARG A 58 -13.95 -3.42 13.57
C ARG A 58 -13.61 -3.39 12.10
N ASP A 59 -13.54 -2.19 11.53
CA ASP A 59 -13.44 -2.04 10.10
C ASP A 59 -12.26 -1.18 9.72
N MET A 60 -11.81 -1.36 8.52
CA MET A 60 -10.78 -0.57 7.90
C MET A 60 -11.36 0.04 6.64
N SER A 61 -11.14 1.32 6.46
CA SER A 61 -11.58 2.02 5.25
C SER A 61 -10.49 2.97 4.80
N LEU A 62 -10.51 3.30 3.51
CA LEU A 62 -9.57 4.29 2.98
C LEU A 62 -10.09 5.70 3.28
N THR A 63 -9.17 6.61 3.59
CA THR A 63 -9.50 8.03 3.64
C THR A 63 -9.66 8.53 2.21
N GLU A 64 -10.08 9.79 2.05
CA GLU A 64 -10.13 10.41 0.73
C GLU A 64 -8.76 10.37 0.06
N ALA A 65 -7.69 10.70 0.81
CA ALA A 65 -6.32 10.63 0.30
C ALA A 65 -5.94 9.20 -0.07
N GLY A 66 -6.34 8.23 0.75
CA GLY A 66 -6.08 6.82 0.46
C GLY A 66 -6.77 6.33 -0.81
N LEU A 67 -8.02 6.76 -1.01
CA LEU A 67 -8.75 6.42 -2.24
C LEU A 67 -8.08 7.01 -3.47
N GLU A 68 -7.65 8.26 -3.37
CA GLU A 68 -6.96 8.93 -4.47
C GLU A 68 -5.67 8.20 -4.82
N LEU A 69 -4.87 7.87 -3.82
CA LEU A 69 -3.63 7.14 -4.04
C LEU A 69 -3.88 5.76 -4.63
N PHE A 70 -4.85 5.03 -4.09
CA PHE A 70 -5.18 3.69 -4.56
C PHE A 70 -5.64 3.71 -6.02
N SER A 71 -6.44 4.69 -6.40
CA SER A 71 -7.00 4.80 -7.76
C SER A 71 -5.92 4.98 -8.83
N VAL A 72 -4.79 5.57 -8.45
CA VAL A 72 -3.65 5.74 -9.35
C VAL A 72 -2.70 4.55 -9.25
N LEU A 73 -2.45 4.10 -8.02
CA LEU A 73 -1.44 3.09 -7.74
C LEU A 73 -1.81 1.71 -8.29
N GLN A 74 -3.08 1.31 -8.18
CA GLN A 74 -3.51 -0.02 -8.65
C GLN A 74 -3.27 -0.20 -10.16
N PRO A 75 -3.75 0.70 -11.04
CA PRO A 75 -3.50 0.52 -12.47
C PRO A 75 -2.02 0.68 -12.82
N ALA A 76 -1.28 1.54 -12.12
CA ALA A 76 0.15 1.69 -12.36
C ALA A 76 0.88 0.39 -12.03
N MET A 77 0.54 -0.25 -10.92
CA MET A 77 1.15 -1.53 -10.53
C MET A 77 0.78 -2.64 -11.51
N ASP A 78 -0.46 -2.68 -11.98
CA ASP A 78 -0.88 -3.65 -12.99
C ASP A 78 -0.06 -3.51 -14.26
N ASN A 79 0.19 -2.29 -14.70
CA ASN A 79 1.02 -2.02 -15.86
C ASN A 79 2.46 -2.49 -15.64
N ILE A 80 3.01 -2.22 -14.48
CA ILE A 80 4.38 -2.65 -14.13
C ILE A 80 4.45 -4.17 -14.15
N GLN A 81 3.49 -4.85 -13.53
CA GLN A 81 3.47 -6.31 -13.49
C GLN A 81 3.38 -6.92 -14.88
N THR A 82 2.57 -6.34 -15.76
CA THR A 82 2.44 -6.81 -17.13
C THR A 82 3.78 -6.78 -17.87
N VAL A 83 4.50 -5.66 -17.73
CA VAL A 83 5.82 -5.50 -18.37
C VAL A 83 6.83 -6.48 -17.77
N VAL A 84 6.86 -6.57 -16.43
CA VAL A 84 7.79 -7.46 -15.73
C VAL A 84 7.57 -8.91 -16.14
N HIS A 85 6.31 -9.36 -16.19
CA HIS A 85 5.99 -10.74 -16.60
C HIS A 85 6.43 -11.00 -18.04
N GLY A 86 6.23 -10.02 -18.92
CA GLY A 86 6.69 -10.14 -20.30
C GLY A 86 8.20 -10.27 -20.42
N LEU A 87 8.94 -9.58 -19.55
CA LEU A 87 10.40 -9.65 -19.54
C LEU A 87 10.92 -10.97 -18.97
N MET A 88 10.14 -11.63 -18.13
CA MET A 88 10.53 -12.87 -17.46
C MET A 88 10.25 -14.11 -18.33
N ASP A 89 9.45 -14.00 -19.35
CA ASP A 89 9.10 -15.11 -20.25
C ASP A 89 10.18 -15.39 -21.28
#